data_8acb053e6869d723a1c4958732c4682e
#
_entry.id   8acb053e6869d723a1c4958732c4682e
#
_cell.length_a   1.000
_cell.length_b   1.000
_cell.length_c   1.000
_cell.angle_alpha   90.00
_cell.angle_beta   90.00
_cell.angle_gamma   90.00
#
_symmetry.space_group_name_H-M   'P 1'
#
loop_
_entity.id
_entity.type
_entity.pdbx_description
1 polymer ?
#
loop_
_entity_poly.entity_id
_entity_poly.type
_entity_poly.pdbx_seq_one_letter_code
_entity_poly.pdbx_strand_id
1 'polypeptide(L)'
;IKFNKILKPKITMREIFNIGHKSKLDINYFNNEWPNKAAIKIHKNLLKKYWSIDNSFLSNSTLSEPLNPLDNTQSTDFNWDIYSARHLLSRTITGATFEDINSCLTQGMHNSVQTILENQDLPDPPGDWVLEDIPDWNSLSTQEKNDIIQSYHSRMQSFRTWWRELIIFDSNNITEMMTLFWHGYFASAFSKVFYPQAMYQQNNIFRTYCLGNFRDLLRQITFGPAMMIWLDINGSRKYSPNENFSRELMELFTLGVDNYSQEDVVSASRAFTGYVTDGLQTNYDFEDMVGWGPWWSDWHDFEEKTFMGQTGTWTGDEIINIILEQDACAIHICSKIYKWFVYENIDQSFVNEMANILRSNNYEIKPTMEFLLTSNHFFNPIFRGANIQNPNSLLLGTIKRLKMQNQNYPNQFFDKSQNFLGMTMF
;
A
#
# COMPACT_ATOMS: atom_id res chain seq x y z
N ILE A 1 20.71 -40.95 -14.43
CA ILE A 1 21.86 -41.48 -13.69
C ILE A 1 22.83 -40.33 -13.46
N LYS A 2 23.13 -39.99 -12.18
CA LYS A 2 24.07 -38.96 -11.69
C LYS A 2 23.57 -37.49 -11.80
N PHE A 3 22.64 -37.15 -10.92
CA PHE A 3 22.44 -35.76 -10.46
C PHE A 3 22.32 -35.71 -8.92
N ASN A 4 23.29 -36.28 -8.26
CA ASN A 4 23.39 -36.26 -6.79
C ASN A 4 24.79 -35.80 -6.36
N LYS A 5 25.11 -34.54 -6.65
CA LYS A 5 26.21 -33.81 -5.98
C LYS A 5 26.21 -32.34 -6.43
N ILE A 6 25.25 -31.56 -5.99
CA ILE A 6 25.35 -30.10 -5.98
C ILE A 6 24.99 -29.65 -4.57
N LEU A 7 26.04 -29.49 -3.80
CA LEU A 7 26.30 -28.53 -2.72
C LEU A 7 25.06 -28.00 -1.99
N LYS A 8 24.89 -28.47 -0.77
CA LYS A 8 24.20 -27.74 0.30
C LYS A 8 25.13 -26.65 0.83
N PRO A 9 24.93 -25.38 0.60
CA PRO A 9 25.52 -24.38 1.46
C PRO A 9 24.66 -24.34 2.73
N LYS A 10 25.21 -24.84 3.83
CA LYS A 10 24.73 -24.50 5.17
C LYS A 10 25.11 -23.04 5.46
N ILE A 11 24.39 -22.09 4.84
CA ILE A 11 24.46 -20.69 5.28
C ILE A 11 23.40 -20.57 6.37
N THR A 12 23.83 -20.47 7.61
CA THR A 12 22.93 -20.19 8.72
C THR A 12 22.54 -18.72 8.66
N MET A 13 21.29 -18.38 9.02
CA MET A 13 20.81 -16.99 9.16
C MET A 13 21.77 -16.13 10.00
N ARG A 14 22.52 -16.73 10.92
CA ARG A 14 23.55 -16.08 11.74
C ARG A 14 24.72 -15.54 10.91
N GLU A 15 25.03 -16.15 9.77
CA GLU A 15 26.11 -15.69 8.89
C GLU A 15 25.64 -14.53 8.00
N ILE A 16 24.37 -14.50 7.61
CA ILE A 16 23.77 -13.37 6.90
C ILE A 16 23.72 -12.12 7.80
N PHE A 17 23.40 -12.28 9.10
CA PHE A 17 23.38 -11.19 10.08
C PHE A 17 24.77 -10.73 10.54
N ASN A 18 25.79 -11.60 10.53
CA ASN A 18 27.15 -11.21 10.90
C ASN A 18 27.88 -10.40 9.82
N ILE A 19 27.40 -10.39 8.59
CA ILE A 19 27.97 -9.55 7.52
C ILE A 19 27.68 -8.06 7.79
N GLY A 20 26.53 -7.73 8.41
CA GLY A 20 26.18 -6.35 8.80
C GLY A 20 26.99 -5.78 9.97
N HIS A 21 27.54 -6.64 10.84
CA HIS A 21 28.24 -6.19 12.07
C HIS A 21 29.75 -5.92 11.90
N LYS A 22 30.34 -6.30 10.79
CA LYS A 22 31.79 -6.08 10.53
C LYS A 22 32.12 -4.92 9.63
N SER A 23 31.14 -4.28 9.00
CA SER A 23 31.35 -3.01 8.33
C SER A 23 30.93 -1.88 9.27
N LYS A 24 31.87 -1.06 9.72
CA LYS A 24 31.59 0.29 10.27
C LYS A 24 30.99 1.11 9.12
N LEU A 25 29.71 0.94 8.86
CA LEU A 25 28.93 1.82 7.99
C LEU A 25 28.52 3.02 8.85
N ASP A 26 29.09 4.15 8.55
CA ASP A 26 28.79 5.42 9.17
C ASP A 26 27.33 5.78 8.84
N ILE A 27 26.47 5.76 9.86
CA ILE A 27 25.03 6.01 9.77
C ILE A 27 24.74 7.42 9.23
N ASN A 28 25.70 8.35 9.34
CA ASN A 28 25.57 9.71 8.82
C ASN A 28 25.65 9.81 7.29
N TYR A 29 26.04 8.74 6.58
CA TYR A 29 26.08 8.72 5.11
C TYR A 29 24.70 8.51 4.47
N PHE A 30 23.71 8.07 5.24
CA PHE A 30 22.37 7.74 4.74
C PHE A 30 21.39 8.92 4.70
N ASN A 31 21.76 10.06 5.26
CA ASN A 31 20.81 11.17 5.42
C ASN A 31 20.75 12.18 4.26
N ASN A 32 21.59 12.09 3.23
CA ASN A 32 21.62 13.12 2.19
C ASN A 32 21.71 12.67 0.72
N GLU A 33 21.88 11.41 0.39
CA GLU A 33 21.84 10.94 -1.01
C GLU A 33 21.37 9.49 -1.13
N TRP A 34 20.12 9.31 -1.28
CA TRP A 34 19.50 8.03 -1.65
C TRP A 34 19.16 8.01 -3.15
N PRO A 35 19.21 6.85 -3.84
CA PRO A 35 19.88 5.57 -3.49
C PRO A 35 20.55 4.78 -4.62
N ASN A 36 20.70 5.24 -5.84
CA ASN A 36 20.92 4.33 -6.97
C ASN A 36 22.36 3.77 -7.11
N LYS A 37 23.38 4.51 -6.75
CA LYS A 37 24.77 4.07 -6.98
C LYS A 37 25.32 3.13 -5.88
N ALA A 38 24.97 3.36 -4.62
CA ALA A 38 25.48 2.57 -3.51
C ALA A 38 24.81 1.18 -3.43
N ALA A 39 23.50 1.10 -3.59
CA ALA A 39 22.77 -0.17 -3.61
C ALA A 39 23.20 -1.06 -4.79
N ILE A 40 23.42 -0.47 -5.97
CA ILE A 40 23.96 -1.17 -7.14
C ILE A 40 25.39 -1.68 -6.88
N LYS A 41 26.22 -0.90 -6.19
CA LYS A 41 27.61 -1.31 -5.87
C LYS A 41 27.65 -2.43 -4.85
N ILE A 42 26.80 -2.39 -3.83
CA ILE A 42 26.66 -3.47 -2.84
C ILE A 42 26.11 -4.74 -3.51
N HIS A 43 25.08 -4.61 -4.31
CA HIS A 43 24.48 -5.73 -5.05
C HIS A 43 25.47 -6.36 -6.04
N LYS A 44 26.23 -5.56 -6.80
CA LYS A 44 27.30 -6.05 -7.72
C LYS A 44 28.42 -6.75 -6.96
N ASN A 45 28.80 -6.27 -5.79
CA ASN A 45 29.86 -6.88 -4.98
C ASN A 45 29.40 -8.20 -4.34
N LEU A 46 28.14 -8.28 -3.91
CA LEU A 46 27.54 -9.52 -3.40
C LEU A 46 27.39 -10.55 -4.52
N LEU A 47 26.91 -10.18 -5.69
CA LEU A 47 26.82 -11.06 -6.85
C LEU A 47 28.21 -11.59 -7.28
N LYS A 48 29.24 -10.73 -7.35
CA LYS A 48 30.61 -11.16 -7.64
C LYS A 48 31.18 -12.12 -6.61
N LYS A 49 30.87 -11.94 -5.34
CA LYS A 49 31.45 -12.73 -4.24
C LYS A 49 30.80 -14.10 -4.08
N TYR A 50 29.50 -14.22 -4.38
CA TYR A 50 28.73 -15.43 -4.07
C TYR A 50 28.18 -16.19 -5.28
N TRP A 51 28.22 -15.58 -6.48
CA TRP A 51 27.60 -16.16 -7.66
C TRP A 51 28.51 -16.03 -8.87
N SER A 52 29.67 -16.36 -8.96
CA SER A 52 30.58 -16.37 -10.13
C SER A 52 29.88 -16.19 -11.52
N ILE A 53 29.05 -15.15 -11.63
CA ILE A 53 28.29 -14.84 -12.85
C ILE A 53 29.21 -14.04 -13.76
N ASP A 54 29.43 -14.56 -14.95
CA ASP A 54 30.20 -13.95 -16.02
C ASP A 54 29.68 -12.52 -16.32
N ASN A 55 30.61 -11.55 -16.38
CA ASN A 55 30.32 -10.15 -16.63
C ASN A 55 29.67 -9.86 -18.00
N SER A 56 29.62 -10.82 -18.92
CA SER A 56 28.99 -10.66 -20.23
C SER A 56 27.47 -10.44 -20.16
N PHE A 57 26.82 -10.89 -19.07
CA PHE A 57 25.38 -10.73 -18.88
C PHE A 57 24.98 -9.32 -18.37
N LEU A 58 25.92 -8.59 -17.76
CA LEU A 58 25.67 -7.27 -17.18
C LEU A 58 26.09 -6.10 -18.10
N SER A 59 26.81 -6.38 -19.16
CA SER A 59 27.31 -5.34 -20.08
C SER A 59 26.34 -4.97 -21.21
N ASN A 60 25.28 -5.74 -21.44
CA ASN A 60 24.34 -5.51 -22.53
C ASN A 60 23.00 -4.90 -22.11
N SER A 61 22.82 -4.52 -20.85
CA SER A 61 21.64 -3.75 -20.44
C SER A 61 21.92 -2.24 -20.51
N THR A 62 22.02 -1.70 -21.71
CA THR A 62 21.82 -0.27 -21.93
C THR A 62 20.33 0.04 -21.77
N LEU A 63 19.94 0.30 -20.54
CA LEU A 63 18.63 0.89 -20.20
C LEU A 63 18.61 2.38 -20.58
N SER A 64 18.84 2.70 -21.83
CA SER A 64 18.93 4.09 -22.31
C SER A 64 18.01 4.40 -23.50
N GLU A 65 17.20 3.46 -23.94
CA GLU A 65 16.16 3.75 -24.92
C GLU A 65 14.78 3.81 -24.25
N PRO A 66 13.96 4.82 -24.56
CA PRO A 66 12.57 4.81 -24.12
C PRO A 66 11.92 3.53 -24.68
N LEU A 67 11.22 2.81 -23.80
CA LEU A 67 10.43 1.64 -24.20
C LEU A 67 9.47 2.07 -25.30
N ASN A 68 9.62 1.52 -26.49
CA ASN A 68 8.62 1.72 -27.55
C ASN A 68 7.28 1.25 -27.00
N PRO A 69 6.21 2.07 -27.08
CA PRO A 69 4.90 1.65 -26.66
C PRO A 69 4.56 0.37 -27.41
N LEU A 70 4.38 -0.73 -26.68
CA LEU A 70 3.87 -1.94 -27.27
C LEU A 70 2.43 -1.66 -27.68
N ASP A 71 2.09 -2.06 -28.89
CA ASP A 71 0.75 -1.94 -29.45
C ASP A 71 -0.27 -2.52 -28.47
N ASN A 72 -1.15 -1.69 -27.92
CA ASN A 72 -2.11 -2.03 -26.86
C ASN A 72 -3.30 -2.86 -27.33
N THR A 73 -3.21 -3.40 -28.52
CA THR A 73 -4.18 -4.37 -28.99
C THR A 73 -4.11 -5.60 -28.09
N GLN A 74 -5.25 -6.05 -27.58
CA GLN A 74 -5.41 -7.35 -26.94
C GLN A 74 -4.95 -8.43 -27.93
N SER A 75 -3.64 -8.62 -28.02
CA SER A 75 -3.04 -9.53 -28.96
C SER A 75 -3.08 -10.93 -28.35
N THR A 76 -3.63 -11.83 -29.12
CA THR A 76 -3.63 -13.28 -28.89
C THR A 76 -2.24 -13.91 -29.00
N ASP A 77 -1.21 -13.12 -29.31
CA ASP A 77 0.15 -13.61 -29.61
C ASP A 77 1.04 -13.77 -28.38
N PHE A 78 0.50 -13.50 -27.18
CA PHE A 78 1.20 -13.73 -25.95
C PHE A 78 1.21 -15.22 -25.59
N ASN A 79 2.40 -15.81 -25.49
CA ASN A 79 2.55 -17.20 -25.12
C ASN A 79 2.44 -17.35 -23.58
N TRP A 80 1.33 -17.94 -23.11
CA TRP A 80 1.14 -18.25 -21.71
C TRP A 80 2.05 -19.43 -21.30
N ASP A 81 3.06 -19.13 -20.52
CA ASP A 81 4.06 -20.08 -20.06
C ASP A 81 4.31 -19.98 -18.54
N ILE A 82 5.16 -20.86 -18.01
CA ILE A 82 5.47 -20.87 -16.59
C ILE A 82 6.12 -19.56 -16.10
N TYR A 83 6.84 -18.85 -16.97
CA TYR A 83 7.46 -17.56 -16.61
C TYR A 83 6.41 -16.47 -16.48
N SER A 84 5.38 -16.52 -17.31
CA SER A 84 4.26 -15.59 -17.27
C SER A 84 3.35 -15.84 -16.08
N ALA A 85 3.02 -17.12 -15.80
CA ALA A 85 2.28 -17.50 -14.60
C ALA A 85 3.03 -17.07 -13.32
N ARG A 86 4.34 -17.32 -13.27
CA ARG A 86 5.19 -16.86 -12.17
C ARG A 86 5.23 -15.33 -12.06
N HIS A 87 5.31 -14.62 -13.19
CA HIS A 87 5.32 -13.17 -13.20
C HIS A 87 4.02 -12.63 -12.61
N LEU A 88 2.86 -13.06 -13.08
CA LEU A 88 1.55 -12.69 -12.56
C LEU A 88 1.49 -12.89 -11.05
N LEU A 89 1.74 -14.10 -10.58
CA LEU A 89 1.64 -14.43 -9.16
C LEU A 89 2.67 -13.68 -8.30
N SER A 90 3.87 -13.42 -8.81
CA SER A 90 4.89 -12.66 -8.08
C SER A 90 4.52 -11.20 -7.85
N ARG A 91 3.59 -10.66 -8.64
CA ARG A 91 3.10 -9.29 -8.55
C ARG A 91 1.82 -9.18 -7.73
N THR A 92 0.98 -10.22 -7.73
CA THR A 92 -0.37 -10.17 -7.20
C THR A 92 -0.55 -10.86 -5.85
N ILE A 93 0.29 -11.84 -5.53
CA ILE A 93 0.22 -12.54 -4.25
C ILE A 93 1.58 -12.59 -3.55
N THR A 94 1.56 -12.61 -2.22
CA THR A 94 2.79 -12.73 -1.43
C THR A 94 3.22 -14.20 -1.33
N GLY A 95 4.39 -14.51 -1.89
CA GLY A 95 5.02 -15.82 -1.66
C GLY A 95 4.40 -16.99 -2.43
N ALA A 96 4.02 -16.78 -3.70
CA ALA A 96 3.52 -17.86 -4.56
C ALA A 96 4.43 -19.10 -4.52
N THR A 97 3.83 -20.25 -4.27
CA THR A 97 4.51 -21.55 -4.24
C THR A 97 4.61 -22.16 -5.65
N PHE A 98 5.33 -23.26 -5.78
CA PHE A 98 5.40 -23.97 -7.05
C PHE A 98 4.03 -24.57 -7.45
N GLU A 99 3.26 -25.01 -6.47
CA GLU A 99 1.91 -25.52 -6.65
C GLU A 99 0.97 -24.41 -7.18
N ASP A 100 1.07 -23.19 -6.63
CA ASP A 100 0.29 -22.04 -7.10
C ASP A 100 0.63 -21.71 -8.57
N ILE A 101 1.92 -21.71 -8.92
CA ILE A 101 2.37 -21.45 -10.29
C ILE A 101 1.85 -22.50 -11.28
N ASN A 102 1.88 -23.79 -10.92
CA ASN A 102 1.35 -24.85 -11.77
C ASN A 102 -0.17 -24.77 -11.92
N SER A 103 -0.88 -24.46 -10.87
CA SER A 103 -2.34 -24.24 -10.92
C SER A 103 -2.68 -23.07 -11.85
N CYS A 104 -2.01 -21.94 -11.66
CA CYS A 104 -2.15 -20.76 -12.51
C CYS A 104 -1.85 -21.07 -13.99
N LEU A 105 -0.76 -21.80 -14.27
CA LEU A 105 -0.41 -22.22 -15.63
C LEU A 105 -1.50 -23.07 -16.28
N THR A 106 -2.07 -23.99 -15.51
CA THR A 106 -3.10 -24.92 -16.00
C THR A 106 -4.44 -24.22 -16.24
N GLN A 107 -4.80 -23.24 -15.42
CA GLN A 107 -6.03 -22.46 -15.56
C GLN A 107 -6.02 -21.53 -16.79
N GLY A 108 -4.84 -21.14 -17.26
CA GLY A 108 -4.66 -20.14 -18.30
C GLY A 108 -4.77 -18.71 -17.76
N MET A 109 -4.31 -17.74 -18.56
CA MET A 109 -4.16 -16.33 -18.14
C MET A 109 -5.48 -15.72 -17.65
N HIS A 110 -6.52 -15.73 -18.47
CA HIS A 110 -7.79 -15.06 -18.14
C HIS A 110 -8.44 -15.61 -16.86
N ASN A 111 -8.54 -16.95 -16.74
CA ASN A 111 -9.14 -17.56 -15.56
C ASN A 111 -8.30 -17.27 -14.31
N SER A 112 -6.97 -17.28 -14.43
CA SER A 112 -6.08 -16.95 -13.31
C SER A 112 -6.25 -15.50 -12.86
N VAL A 113 -6.35 -14.54 -13.79
CA VAL A 113 -6.61 -13.14 -13.45
C VAL A 113 -7.97 -12.96 -12.79
N GLN A 114 -9.02 -13.63 -13.32
CA GLN A 114 -10.35 -13.58 -12.70
C GLN A 114 -10.32 -14.12 -11.26
N THR A 115 -9.71 -15.27 -11.02
CA THR A 115 -9.57 -15.85 -9.67
C THR A 115 -8.78 -14.92 -8.73
N ILE A 116 -7.70 -14.30 -9.23
CA ILE A 116 -6.90 -13.36 -8.44
C ILE A 116 -7.71 -12.10 -8.05
N LEU A 117 -8.61 -11.65 -8.94
CA LEU A 117 -9.44 -10.45 -8.75
C LEU A 117 -10.82 -10.76 -8.12
N GLU A 118 -11.08 -11.99 -7.69
CA GLU A 118 -12.29 -12.31 -6.95
C GLU A 118 -12.29 -11.63 -5.58
N ASN A 119 -13.45 -11.09 -5.21
CA ASN A 119 -13.67 -10.57 -3.87
C ASN A 119 -13.67 -11.71 -2.87
N GLN A 120 -13.09 -11.47 -1.71
CA GLN A 120 -13.11 -12.40 -0.59
C GLN A 120 -13.92 -11.83 0.57
N ASP A 121 -14.45 -12.74 1.38
CA ASP A 121 -15.06 -12.37 2.65
C ASP A 121 -14.01 -11.73 3.57
N LEU A 122 -14.46 -10.80 4.40
CA LEU A 122 -13.58 -10.20 5.39
C LEU A 122 -13.19 -11.24 6.44
N PRO A 123 -11.91 -11.30 6.83
CA PRO A 123 -11.45 -12.21 7.85
C PRO A 123 -11.99 -11.81 9.22
N ASP A 124 -12.13 -12.79 10.13
CA ASP A 124 -12.42 -12.53 11.51
C ASP A 124 -11.41 -11.54 12.12
N PRO A 125 -11.85 -10.60 12.97
CA PRO A 125 -10.99 -9.59 13.55
C PRO A 125 -9.96 -10.20 14.51
N PRO A 126 -8.86 -9.49 14.83
CA PRO A 126 -7.80 -9.98 15.71
C PRO A 126 -8.22 -10.11 17.20
N GLY A 127 -9.44 -9.79 17.52
CA GLY A 127 -10.04 -9.91 18.85
C GLY A 127 -11.19 -8.92 19.05
N ASP A 128 -11.99 -9.16 20.09
CA ASP A 128 -13.20 -8.37 20.38
C ASP A 128 -12.91 -6.89 20.69
N TRP A 129 -11.66 -6.59 21.07
CA TRP A 129 -11.22 -5.24 21.39
C TRP A 129 -11.36 -4.24 20.23
N VAL A 130 -11.51 -4.72 18.99
CA VAL A 130 -11.72 -3.84 17.81
C VAL A 130 -13.05 -3.07 17.90
N LEU A 131 -14.01 -3.60 18.65
CA LEU A 131 -15.34 -3.02 18.86
C LEU A 131 -15.47 -2.28 20.20
N GLU A 132 -14.42 -2.27 21.03
CA GLU A 132 -14.48 -1.57 22.32
C GLU A 132 -14.46 -0.05 22.15
N ASP A 133 -15.29 0.63 22.92
CA ASP A 133 -15.30 2.08 22.99
C ASP A 133 -13.99 2.63 23.58
N ILE A 134 -13.64 3.83 23.18
CA ILE A 134 -12.52 4.53 23.76
C ILE A 134 -12.98 5.18 25.05
N PRO A 135 -12.29 4.92 26.17
CA PRO A 135 -12.67 5.49 27.44
C PRO A 135 -12.44 7.00 27.49
N ASP A 136 -13.28 7.71 28.24
CA ASP A 136 -13.02 9.11 28.55
C ASP A 136 -11.75 9.24 29.40
N TRP A 137 -10.67 9.67 28.77
CA TRP A 137 -9.36 9.86 29.42
C TRP A 137 -9.40 10.80 30.63
N ASN A 138 -10.36 11.73 30.68
CA ASN A 138 -10.44 12.70 31.78
C ASN A 138 -11.01 12.06 33.04
N SER A 139 -11.79 11.01 32.92
CA SER A 139 -12.39 10.30 34.06
C SER A 139 -11.46 9.27 34.70
N LEU A 140 -10.34 8.91 34.04
CA LEU A 140 -9.45 7.82 34.45
C LEU A 140 -8.37 8.28 35.44
N SER A 141 -8.08 7.42 36.43
CA SER A 141 -6.90 7.53 37.30
C SER A 141 -5.59 7.30 36.53
N THR A 142 -4.47 7.69 37.11
CA THR A 142 -3.14 7.45 36.52
C THR A 142 -2.85 5.95 36.28
N GLN A 143 -3.31 5.09 37.20
CA GLN A 143 -3.10 3.63 37.05
C GLN A 143 -3.92 3.09 35.88
N GLU A 144 -5.20 3.42 35.77
CA GLU A 144 -6.06 3.01 34.67
C GLU A 144 -5.51 3.49 33.32
N LYS A 145 -5.02 4.73 33.23
CA LYS A 145 -4.34 5.23 32.02
C LYS A 145 -3.14 4.37 31.62
N ASN A 146 -2.29 4.01 32.59
CA ASN A 146 -1.13 3.17 32.33
C ASN A 146 -1.53 1.76 31.87
N ASP A 147 -2.56 1.17 32.46
CA ASP A 147 -3.06 -0.14 32.10
C ASP A 147 -3.62 -0.14 30.67
N ILE A 148 -4.37 0.91 30.30
CA ILE A 148 -4.89 1.09 28.94
C ILE A 148 -3.73 1.26 27.94
N ILE A 149 -2.74 2.08 28.25
CA ILE A 149 -1.56 2.26 27.38
C ILE A 149 -0.86 0.93 27.11
N GLN A 150 -0.65 0.11 28.15
CA GLN A 150 -0.06 -1.22 27.98
C GLN A 150 -0.96 -2.16 27.15
N SER A 151 -2.27 -2.11 27.36
CA SER A 151 -3.23 -2.89 26.59
C SER A 151 -3.20 -2.49 25.11
N TYR A 152 -3.11 -1.21 24.78
CA TYR A 152 -3.03 -0.72 23.40
C TYR A 152 -1.77 -1.20 22.68
N HIS A 153 -0.64 -1.19 23.35
CA HIS A 153 0.58 -1.78 22.78
C HIS A 153 0.45 -3.29 22.52
N SER A 154 -0.17 -4.02 23.45
CA SER A 154 -0.45 -5.45 23.27
C SER A 154 -1.41 -5.73 22.13
N ARG A 155 -2.49 -4.95 22.01
CA ARG A 155 -3.47 -5.03 20.93
C ARG A 155 -2.83 -4.75 19.56
N MET A 156 -1.98 -3.74 19.45
CA MET A 156 -1.23 -3.47 18.23
C MET A 156 -0.29 -4.61 17.85
N GLN A 157 0.31 -5.28 18.83
CA GLN A 157 1.14 -6.46 18.56
C GLN A 157 0.32 -7.65 18.07
N SER A 158 -0.84 -7.90 18.68
CA SER A 158 -1.83 -8.88 18.22
C SER A 158 -2.28 -8.59 16.79
N PHE A 159 -2.62 -7.33 16.50
CA PHE A 159 -3.05 -6.89 15.18
C PHE A 159 -1.97 -7.10 14.10
N ARG A 160 -0.71 -6.73 14.36
CA ARG A 160 0.41 -6.99 13.45
C ARG A 160 0.62 -8.48 13.19
N THR A 161 0.45 -9.30 14.23
CA THR A 161 0.58 -10.76 14.11
C THR A 161 -0.53 -11.33 13.25
N TRP A 162 -1.78 -10.97 13.51
CA TRP A 162 -2.94 -11.35 12.73
C TRP A 162 -2.80 -10.98 11.24
N TRP A 163 -2.39 -9.76 10.93
CA TRP A 163 -2.24 -9.37 9.53
C TRP A 163 -1.09 -10.12 8.83
N ARG A 164 0.01 -10.38 9.52
CA ARG A 164 1.08 -11.26 9.00
C ARG A 164 0.60 -12.67 8.71
N GLU A 165 -0.22 -13.23 9.59
CA GLU A 165 -0.82 -14.55 9.40
C GLU A 165 -1.74 -14.58 8.19
N LEU A 166 -2.61 -13.59 7.98
CA LEU A 166 -3.42 -13.48 6.77
C LEU A 166 -2.54 -13.47 5.51
N ILE A 167 -1.48 -12.68 5.48
CA ILE A 167 -0.58 -12.62 4.32
C ILE A 167 0.10 -13.99 4.07
N ILE A 168 0.46 -14.72 5.12
CA ILE A 168 1.16 -16.01 4.98
C ILE A 168 0.20 -17.13 4.61
N PHE A 169 -0.99 -17.19 5.23
CA PHE A 169 -1.87 -18.36 5.14
C PHE A 169 -2.99 -18.18 4.12
N ASP A 170 -3.57 -16.99 4.00
CA ASP A 170 -4.83 -16.78 3.26
C ASP A 170 -4.65 -16.04 1.92
N SER A 171 -3.46 -15.55 1.63
CA SER A 171 -3.23 -14.74 0.43
C SER A 171 -3.12 -15.59 -0.85
N ASN A 172 -4.24 -16.12 -1.32
CA ASN A 172 -4.33 -16.78 -2.62
C ASN A 172 -4.88 -15.87 -3.73
N ASN A 173 -5.23 -14.63 -3.38
CA ASN A 173 -5.68 -13.58 -4.28
C ASN A 173 -4.93 -12.26 -4.03
N ILE A 174 -5.36 -11.20 -4.68
CA ILE A 174 -4.69 -9.90 -4.63
C ILE A 174 -5.03 -9.08 -3.37
N THR A 175 -6.01 -9.48 -2.56
CA THR A 175 -6.56 -8.66 -1.46
C THR A 175 -5.49 -8.15 -0.51
N GLU A 176 -4.64 -9.02 0.03
CA GLU A 176 -3.60 -8.59 0.97
C GLU A 176 -2.47 -7.79 0.30
N MET A 177 -2.20 -8.02 -0.99
CA MET A 177 -1.25 -7.20 -1.76
C MET A 177 -1.80 -5.79 -1.98
N MET A 178 -3.09 -5.66 -2.30
CA MET A 178 -3.77 -4.36 -2.43
C MET A 178 -3.91 -3.67 -1.08
N THR A 179 -4.19 -4.41 0.00
CA THR A 179 -4.22 -3.85 1.36
C THR A 179 -2.85 -3.28 1.76
N LEU A 180 -1.76 -3.96 1.44
CA LEU A 180 -0.39 -3.45 1.62
C LEU A 180 -0.12 -2.22 0.75
N PHE A 181 -0.60 -2.21 -0.48
CA PHE A 181 -0.48 -1.06 -1.38
C PHE A 181 -1.20 0.17 -0.78
N TRP A 182 -2.47 0.03 -0.38
CA TRP A 182 -3.25 1.11 0.20
C TRP A 182 -2.70 1.57 1.56
N HIS A 183 -2.20 0.64 2.37
CA HIS A 183 -1.52 0.98 3.62
C HIS A 183 -0.27 1.85 3.40
N GLY A 184 0.50 1.60 2.35
CA GLY A 184 1.63 2.45 1.97
C GLY A 184 1.21 3.76 1.29
N TYR A 185 0.08 3.76 0.62
CA TYR A 185 -0.47 4.92 -0.08
C TYR A 185 -1.08 5.94 0.89
N PHE A 186 -1.93 5.49 1.81
CA PHE A 186 -2.58 6.28 2.86
C PHE A 186 -1.88 6.07 4.20
N ALA A 187 -0.58 6.30 4.23
CA ALA A 187 0.24 5.99 5.40
C ALA A 187 -0.21 6.76 6.65
N SER A 188 -0.36 6.04 7.74
CA SER A 188 -0.52 6.55 9.10
C SER A 188 0.29 5.70 10.07
N ALA A 189 0.53 6.17 11.30
CA ALA A 189 1.31 5.42 12.26
C ALA A 189 0.69 5.43 13.66
N PHE A 190 0.74 4.27 14.31
CA PHE A 190 0.26 4.10 15.69
C PHE A 190 0.95 5.04 16.67
N SER A 191 2.18 5.45 16.41
CA SER A 191 2.92 6.39 17.26
C SER A 191 2.24 7.76 17.43
N LYS A 192 1.42 8.19 16.47
CA LYS A 192 0.61 9.42 16.55
C LYS A 192 -0.87 9.12 16.75
N VAL A 193 -1.43 8.15 16.04
CA VAL A 193 -2.86 7.80 16.15
C VAL A 193 -3.19 7.23 17.52
N PHE A 194 -2.36 6.34 18.04
CA PHE A 194 -2.39 5.75 19.37
C PHE A 194 -3.61 4.87 19.72
N TYR A 195 -4.61 4.75 18.84
CA TYR A 195 -5.80 3.92 19.05
C TYR A 195 -5.73 2.67 18.15
N PRO A 196 -5.56 1.46 18.73
CA PRO A 196 -5.52 0.22 17.96
C PRO A 196 -6.78 -0.02 17.13
N GLN A 197 -7.94 0.38 17.66
CA GLN A 197 -9.23 0.27 16.98
C GLN A 197 -9.23 1.08 15.67
N ALA A 198 -8.75 2.33 15.70
CA ALA A 198 -8.66 3.18 14.53
C ALA A 198 -7.69 2.63 13.48
N MET A 199 -6.56 2.07 13.92
CA MET A 199 -5.59 1.45 13.02
C MET A 199 -6.17 0.18 12.36
N TYR A 200 -6.90 -0.64 13.12
CA TYR A 200 -7.61 -1.81 12.59
C TYR A 200 -8.70 -1.38 11.59
N GLN A 201 -9.53 -0.40 11.95
CA GLN A 201 -10.59 0.12 11.09
C GLN A 201 -10.00 0.60 9.74
N GLN A 202 -8.92 1.37 9.76
CA GLN A 202 -8.26 1.81 8.54
C GLN A 202 -7.77 0.64 7.68
N ASN A 203 -7.16 -0.38 8.27
CA ASN A 203 -6.73 -1.57 7.57
C ASN A 203 -7.90 -2.36 6.97
N ASN A 204 -9.02 -2.44 7.71
CA ASN A 204 -10.23 -3.09 7.24
C ASN A 204 -10.88 -2.35 6.07
N ILE A 205 -10.88 -1.00 6.10
CA ILE A 205 -11.31 -0.16 4.96
C ILE A 205 -10.45 -0.47 3.73
N PHE A 206 -9.12 -0.54 3.86
CA PHE A 206 -8.24 -0.90 2.74
C PHE A 206 -8.59 -2.27 2.16
N ARG A 207 -8.93 -3.25 2.98
CA ARG A 207 -9.31 -4.60 2.53
C ARG A 207 -10.67 -4.61 1.86
N THR A 208 -11.66 -3.94 2.45
CA THR A 208 -13.03 -3.83 1.92
C THR A 208 -13.04 -3.20 0.54
N TYR A 209 -12.29 -2.13 0.37
CA TYR A 209 -12.23 -1.37 -0.88
C TYR A 209 -10.99 -1.68 -1.73
N CYS A 210 -10.30 -2.80 -1.49
CA CYS A 210 -9.03 -3.11 -2.16
C CYS A 210 -9.12 -3.07 -3.70
N LEU A 211 -10.22 -3.53 -4.28
CA LEU A 211 -10.56 -3.49 -5.70
C LEU A 211 -11.88 -2.75 -5.99
N GLY A 212 -12.45 -2.12 -4.97
CA GLY A 212 -13.72 -1.39 -5.06
C GLY A 212 -13.58 0.01 -5.62
N ASN A 213 -14.53 0.86 -5.26
CA ASN A 213 -14.57 2.25 -5.74
C ASN A 213 -13.56 3.13 -5.02
N PHE A 214 -12.67 3.80 -5.77
CA PHE A 214 -11.65 4.68 -5.18
C PHE A 214 -12.25 5.90 -4.48
N ARG A 215 -13.36 6.46 -4.98
CA ARG A 215 -14.05 7.59 -4.33
C ARG A 215 -14.49 7.19 -2.91
N ASP A 216 -15.11 6.01 -2.79
CA ASP A 216 -15.60 5.52 -1.51
C ASP A 216 -14.43 5.22 -0.57
N LEU A 217 -13.36 4.58 -1.08
CA LEU A 217 -12.11 4.39 -0.33
C LEU A 217 -11.55 5.72 0.17
N LEU A 218 -11.39 6.70 -0.71
CA LEU A 218 -10.82 8.02 -0.37
C LEU A 218 -11.67 8.71 0.70
N ARG A 219 -12.99 8.67 0.55
CA ARG A 219 -13.94 9.24 1.50
C ARG A 219 -13.83 8.57 2.86
N GLN A 220 -13.86 7.23 2.90
CA GLN A 220 -13.76 6.45 4.12
C GLN A 220 -12.44 6.72 4.87
N ILE A 221 -11.34 6.84 4.14
CA ILE A 221 -10.04 7.15 4.73
C ILE A 221 -9.97 8.61 5.20
N THR A 222 -10.46 9.55 4.41
CA THR A 222 -10.44 10.99 4.77
C THR A 222 -11.15 11.26 6.08
N PHE A 223 -12.32 10.68 6.26
CA PHE A 223 -13.14 10.87 7.47
C PHE A 223 -12.95 9.77 8.51
N GLY A 224 -12.08 8.80 8.24
CA GLY A 224 -11.71 7.77 9.19
C GLY A 224 -10.85 8.32 10.34
N PRO A 225 -11.07 7.84 11.59
CA PRO A 225 -10.41 8.40 12.77
C PRO A 225 -8.88 8.35 12.70
N ALA A 226 -8.30 7.32 12.12
CA ALA A 226 -6.85 7.21 12.00
C ALA A 226 -6.26 8.36 11.17
N MET A 227 -6.84 8.68 10.00
CA MET A 227 -6.37 9.75 9.14
C MET A 227 -6.70 11.13 9.71
N MET A 228 -7.88 11.30 10.32
CA MET A 228 -8.26 12.54 10.98
C MET A 228 -7.29 12.94 12.09
N ILE A 229 -6.81 11.97 12.86
CA ILE A 229 -5.78 12.19 13.90
C ILE A 229 -4.41 12.39 13.25
N TRP A 230 -4.07 11.56 12.25
CA TRP A 230 -2.75 11.58 11.62
C TRP A 230 -2.43 12.91 10.94
N LEU A 231 -3.40 13.50 10.25
CA LEU A 231 -3.25 14.77 9.54
C LEU A 231 -3.92 15.98 10.25
N ASP A 232 -4.31 15.81 11.52
CA ASP A 232 -4.84 16.86 12.38
C ASP A 232 -6.12 17.54 11.84
N ILE A 233 -6.98 16.81 11.13
CA ILE A 233 -8.30 17.30 10.69
C ILE A 233 -9.17 17.60 11.92
N ASN A 234 -9.03 16.78 12.93
CA ASN A 234 -9.82 16.79 14.17
C ASN A 234 -9.74 18.10 14.98
N GLY A 235 -9.12 19.10 14.53
CA GLY A 235 -9.05 20.41 15.19
C GLY A 235 -9.26 21.56 14.23
N SER A 236 -9.58 21.25 12.97
CA SER A 236 -9.77 22.24 11.91
C SER A 236 -11.06 23.04 12.13
N ARG A 237 -10.94 24.37 12.22
CA ARG A 237 -12.05 25.29 12.50
C ARG A 237 -12.04 26.45 11.52
N LYS A 238 -13.20 27.06 11.29
CA LYS A 238 -13.37 28.21 10.36
C LYS A 238 -12.39 29.37 10.59
N TYR A 239 -11.92 29.56 11.85
CA TYR A 239 -10.94 30.62 12.16
C TYR A 239 -9.49 30.13 12.14
N SER A 240 -9.26 28.82 11.98
CA SER A 240 -7.96 28.20 11.89
C SER A 240 -8.05 26.90 11.06
N PRO A 241 -8.31 27.02 9.74
CA PRO A 241 -8.39 25.86 8.87
C PRO A 241 -7.05 25.14 8.77
N ASN A 242 -7.08 23.82 8.68
CA ASN A 242 -5.87 22.99 8.56
C ASN A 242 -5.48 22.81 7.08
N GLU A 243 -4.51 23.62 6.62
CA GLU A 243 -3.99 23.52 5.26
C GLU A 243 -3.17 22.24 5.02
N ASN A 244 -2.55 21.68 6.06
CA ASN A 244 -1.68 20.50 5.89
C ASN A 244 -2.47 19.32 5.33
N PHE A 245 -3.63 19.01 5.91
CA PHE A 245 -4.48 17.93 5.39
C PHE A 245 -4.87 18.17 3.94
N SER A 246 -5.36 19.35 3.62
CA SER A 246 -5.81 19.69 2.26
C SER A 246 -4.69 19.59 1.23
N ARG A 247 -3.48 19.96 1.62
CA ARG A 247 -2.29 19.80 0.78
C ARG A 247 -1.96 18.34 0.54
N GLU A 248 -1.89 17.54 1.60
CA GLU A 248 -1.60 16.10 1.51
C GLU A 248 -2.67 15.35 0.70
N LEU A 249 -3.94 15.72 0.86
CA LEU A 249 -5.05 15.17 0.06
C LEU A 249 -4.80 15.37 -1.43
N MET A 250 -4.44 16.58 -1.83
CA MET A 250 -4.20 16.90 -3.24
C MET A 250 -2.86 16.36 -3.75
N GLU A 251 -1.79 16.54 -2.97
CA GLU A 251 -0.44 16.22 -3.41
C GLU A 251 -0.15 14.72 -3.39
N LEU A 252 -0.45 14.05 -2.27
CA LEU A 252 -0.07 12.65 -2.09
C LEU A 252 -1.16 11.67 -2.53
N PHE A 253 -2.43 12.02 -2.28
CA PHE A 253 -3.51 11.04 -2.39
C PHE A 253 -4.35 11.18 -3.66
N THR A 254 -4.29 12.33 -4.37
CA THR A 254 -5.19 12.51 -5.50
C THR A 254 -4.56 13.13 -6.74
N LEU A 255 -4.10 14.37 -6.71
CA LEU A 255 -3.73 15.11 -7.91
C LEU A 255 -2.23 14.99 -8.26
N GLY A 256 -1.39 14.82 -7.25
CA GLY A 256 0.06 14.94 -7.41
C GLY A 256 0.55 16.39 -7.42
N VAL A 257 1.86 16.58 -7.39
CA VAL A 257 2.53 17.87 -7.37
C VAL A 257 2.17 18.68 -8.63
N ASP A 258 2.08 19.99 -8.51
CA ASP A 258 1.87 20.97 -9.60
C ASP A 258 0.47 20.93 -10.29
N ASN A 259 -0.49 20.16 -9.77
CA ASN A 259 -1.84 20.08 -10.33
C ASN A 259 -2.90 20.83 -9.50
N TYR A 260 -2.49 21.69 -8.58
CA TYR A 260 -3.34 22.54 -7.74
C TYR A 260 -2.60 23.81 -7.35
N SER A 261 -3.34 24.86 -7.01
CA SER A 261 -2.80 26.14 -6.55
C SER A 261 -2.78 26.25 -5.02
N GLN A 262 -2.09 27.27 -4.49
CA GLN A 262 -2.16 27.58 -3.07
C GLN A 262 -3.58 28.05 -2.66
N GLU A 263 -4.28 28.72 -3.55
CA GLU A 263 -5.67 29.16 -3.36
C GLU A 263 -6.60 27.96 -3.24
N ASP A 264 -6.36 26.88 -4.00
CA ASP A 264 -7.10 25.61 -3.86
C ASP A 264 -6.85 24.99 -2.49
N VAL A 265 -5.60 25.00 -1.99
CA VAL A 265 -5.29 24.50 -0.64
C VAL A 265 -6.06 25.27 0.43
N VAL A 266 -6.11 26.59 0.35
CA VAL A 266 -6.87 27.43 1.29
C VAL A 266 -8.36 27.14 1.20
N SER A 267 -8.92 27.06 -0.01
CA SER A 267 -10.34 26.78 -0.22
C SER A 267 -10.73 25.39 0.30
N ALA A 268 -9.95 24.37 0.00
CA ALA A 268 -10.16 23.03 0.52
C ALA A 268 -10.05 22.98 2.05
N SER A 269 -9.06 23.67 2.65
CA SER A 269 -8.90 23.66 4.10
C SER A 269 -10.11 24.26 4.84
N ARG A 270 -10.76 25.29 4.26
CA ARG A 270 -12.01 25.86 4.76
C ARG A 270 -13.17 24.86 4.66
N ALA A 271 -13.24 24.08 3.58
CA ALA A 271 -14.25 23.06 3.38
C ALA A 271 -14.13 21.88 4.36
N PHE A 272 -12.91 21.55 4.79
CA PHE A 272 -12.63 20.50 5.78
C PHE A 272 -12.68 20.97 7.23
N THR A 273 -13.27 22.13 7.53
CA THR A 273 -13.48 22.58 8.91
C THR A 273 -14.73 21.97 9.54
N GLY A 274 -14.72 21.81 10.86
CA GLY A 274 -15.85 21.29 11.63
C GLY A 274 -15.96 19.77 11.72
N TYR A 275 -15.11 19.01 11.01
CA TYR A 275 -15.04 17.56 11.15
C TYR A 275 -14.22 17.23 12.42
N VAL A 276 -14.79 16.40 13.29
CA VAL A 276 -14.14 15.99 14.54
C VAL A 276 -14.33 14.50 14.74
N THR A 277 -13.36 13.86 15.39
CA THR A 277 -13.54 12.53 15.96
C THR A 277 -13.98 12.73 17.42
N ASP A 278 -15.24 12.51 17.70
CA ASP A 278 -15.74 12.54 19.07
C ASP A 278 -15.52 11.18 19.71
N GLY A 279 -14.36 11.03 20.31
CA GLY A 279 -13.93 9.77 20.89
C GLY A 279 -14.33 8.61 19.98
N LEU A 280 -13.50 8.21 19.09
CA LEU A 280 -13.60 7.07 18.17
C LEU A 280 -14.74 6.12 18.53
N GLN A 281 -15.98 6.45 18.18
CA GLN A 281 -17.09 5.53 18.39
C GLN A 281 -16.85 4.34 17.48
N THR A 282 -16.70 3.16 18.06
CA THR A 282 -16.39 1.92 17.37
C THR A 282 -17.64 1.21 16.82
N ASN A 283 -18.81 1.71 17.14
CA ASN A 283 -20.10 1.17 16.66
C ASN A 283 -20.44 1.71 15.26
N TYR A 284 -19.55 1.52 14.31
CA TYR A 284 -19.82 1.87 12.93
C TYR A 284 -20.38 0.68 12.17
N ASP A 285 -21.62 0.82 11.74
CA ASP A 285 -22.13 0.00 10.65
C ASP A 285 -21.47 0.50 9.35
N PHE A 286 -20.70 -0.37 8.70
CA PHE A 286 -19.95 -0.01 7.49
C PHE A 286 -20.86 0.40 6.33
N GLU A 287 -22.14 0.03 6.36
CA GLU A 287 -23.13 0.36 5.33
C GLU A 287 -23.71 1.76 5.52
N ASP A 288 -23.74 2.30 6.75
CA ASP A 288 -24.31 3.60 7.08
C ASP A 288 -23.25 4.72 7.26
N MET A 289 -22.03 4.50 6.85
CA MET A 289 -20.90 5.42 7.02
C MET A 289 -21.00 6.72 6.21
N VAL A 290 -22.17 7.30 6.13
CA VAL A 290 -22.43 8.64 5.58
C VAL A 290 -22.50 9.66 6.72
N GLY A 291 -21.43 10.40 6.93
CA GLY A 291 -21.40 11.55 7.85
C GLY A 291 -20.85 11.28 9.28
N TRP A 292 -19.70 11.25 9.44
CA TRP A 292 -18.80 10.51 10.24
C TRP A 292 -17.95 11.20 11.22
N GLY A 293 -18.22 11.44 12.20
CA GLY A 293 -17.84 12.12 13.36
C GLY A 293 -18.86 13.20 13.59
N PRO A 294 -19.11 13.64 14.83
CA PRO A 294 -19.96 14.77 15.06
C PRO A 294 -19.41 15.95 14.27
N TRP A 295 -20.18 16.37 13.29
CA TRP A 295 -19.89 17.58 12.56
C TRP A 295 -20.35 18.77 13.42
N TRP A 296 -19.40 19.53 13.87
CA TRP A 296 -19.71 20.72 14.65
C TRP A 296 -19.93 21.89 13.71
N SER A 297 -21.19 22.14 13.41
CA SER A 297 -21.61 23.20 12.49
C SER A 297 -21.03 24.58 12.88
N ASP A 298 -20.88 24.87 14.17
CA ASP A 298 -20.30 26.12 14.66
C ASP A 298 -18.82 26.29 14.29
N TRP A 299 -18.14 25.19 13.98
CA TRP A 299 -16.73 25.19 13.57
C TRP A 299 -16.56 25.20 12.06
N HIS A 300 -17.59 24.84 11.31
CA HIS A 300 -17.52 24.81 9.86
C HIS A 300 -17.59 26.20 9.24
N ASP A 301 -16.86 26.37 8.12
CA ASP A 301 -16.90 27.55 7.28
C ASP A 301 -17.94 27.38 6.16
N PHE A 302 -19.10 28.00 6.35
CA PHE A 302 -20.20 27.99 5.39
C PHE A 302 -20.09 29.05 4.30
N GLU A 303 -19.04 29.89 4.31
CA GLU A 303 -18.88 30.90 3.27
C GLU A 303 -18.54 30.28 1.93
N GLU A 304 -18.84 31.02 0.87
CA GLU A 304 -18.50 30.64 -0.50
C GLU A 304 -16.98 30.43 -0.65
N LYS A 305 -16.61 29.42 -1.42
CA LYS A 305 -15.23 29.02 -1.72
C LYS A 305 -15.10 28.77 -3.22
N THR A 306 -14.00 29.23 -3.81
CA THR A 306 -13.64 28.85 -5.19
C THR A 306 -12.56 27.80 -5.12
N PHE A 307 -12.85 26.61 -5.66
CA PHE A 307 -11.95 25.47 -5.69
C PHE A 307 -11.90 24.88 -7.10
N MET A 308 -10.71 24.73 -7.66
CA MET A 308 -10.50 24.21 -9.04
C MET A 308 -11.40 24.93 -10.08
N GLY A 309 -11.58 26.25 -9.93
CA GLY A 309 -12.42 27.07 -10.82
C GLY A 309 -13.92 26.96 -10.59
N GLN A 310 -14.38 26.15 -9.65
CA GLN A 310 -15.79 26.01 -9.27
C GLN A 310 -16.07 26.78 -7.98
N THR A 311 -17.16 27.55 -7.96
CA THR A 311 -17.54 28.38 -6.81
C THR A 311 -18.81 27.87 -6.15
N GLY A 312 -18.78 27.72 -4.81
CA GLY A 312 -19.92 27.24 -4.03
C GLY A 312 -19.64 27.18 -2.54
N THR A 313 -20.61 26.74 -1.76
CA THR A 313 -20.49 26.52 -0.30
C THR A 313 -20.05 25.10 -0.01
N TRP A 314 -18.86 24.75 -0.49
CA TRP A 314 -18.35 23.39 -0.50
C TRP A 314 -18.03 22.86 0.90
N THR A 315 -18.41 21.60 1.15
CA THR A 315 -17.95 20.76 2.27
C THR A 315 -16.81 19.84 1.81
N GLY A 316 -16.25 19.04 2.72
CA GLY A 316 -15.20 18.09 2.36
C GLY A 316 -15.61 17.07 1.30
N ASP A 317 -16.88 16.64 1.30
CA ASP A 317 -17.39 15.68 0.30
C ASP A 317 -17.44 16.29 -1.12
N GLU A 318 -17.87 17.54 -1.25
CA GLU A 318 -17.88 18.21 -2.55
C GLU A 318 -16.45 18.46 -3.05
N ILE A 319 -15.50 18.79 -2.15
CA ILE A 319 -14.09 18.91 -2.51
C ILE A 319 -13.55 17.60 -3.09
N ILE A 320 -13.84 16.46 -2.45
CA ILE A 320 -13.46 15.14 -2.98
C ILE A 320 -14.06 14.91 -4.37
N ASN A 321 -15.33 15.24 -4.57
CA ASN A 321 -15.99 15.08 -5.87
C ASN A 321 -15.33 15.94 -6.96
N ILE A 322 -15.04 17.20 -6.68
CA ILE A 322 -14.39 18.12 -7.63
C ILE A 322 -12.96 17.64 -7.96
N ILE A 323 -12.22 17.09 -6.99
CA ILE A 323 -10.91 16.48 -7.22
C ILE A 323 -11.02 15.30 -8.20
N LEU A 324 -12.02 14.43 -8.05
CA LEU A 324 -12.21 13.27 -8.90
C LEU A 324 -12.61 13.61 -10.34
N GLU A 325 -13.12 14.80 -10.59
CA GLU A 325 -13.38 15.30 -11.95
C GLU A 325 -12.09 15.64 -12.70
N GLN A 326 -10.98 15.87 -11.99
CA GLN A 326 -9.71 16.25 -12.61
C GLN A 326 -9.01 15.05 -13.24
N ASP A 327 -8.53 15.21 -14.48
CA ASP A 327 -7.76 14.15 -15.18
C ASP A 327 -6.52 13.72 -14.40
N ALA A 328 -5.87 14.67 -13.73
CA ALA A 328 -4.68 14.43 -12.93
C ALA A 328 -4.91 13.39 -11.84
N CYS A 329 -6.13 13.31 -11.26
CA CYS A 329 -6.44 12.38 -10.19
C CYS A 329 -6.32 10.91 -10.67
N ALA A 330 -6.99 10.56 -11.74
CA ALA A 330 -6.92 9.19 -12.29
C ALA A 330 -5.51 8.83 -12.75
N ILE A 331 -4.80 9.78 -13.37
CA ILE A 331 -3.40 9.59 -13.80
C ILE A 331 -2.49 9.33 -12.60
N HIS A 332 -2.66 10.10 -11.51
CA HIS A 332 -1.85 9.93 -10.30
C HIS A 332 -2.05 8.55 -9.67
N ILE A 333 -3.30 8.13 -9.49
CA ILE A 333 -3.64 6.83 -8.92
C ILE A 333 -3.07 5.68 -9.79
N CYS A 334 -3.32 5.74 -11.11
CA CYS A 334 -2.84 4.73 -12.04
C CYS A 334 -1.31 4.70 -12.11
N SER A 335 -0.63 5.84 -11.97
CA SER A 335 0.84 5.91 -11.87
C SER A 335 1.36 5.17 -10.65
N LYS A 336 0.69 5.28 -9.49
CA LYS A 336 1.06 4.58 -8.26
C LYS A 336 0.81 3.07 -8.38
N ILE A 337 -0.34 2.67 -8.94
CA ILE A 337 -0.66 1.26 -9.24
C ILE A 337 0.39 0.68 -10.20
N TYR A 338 0.70 1.38 -11.28
CA TYR A 338 1.72 0.96 -12.23
C TYR A 338 3.07 0.74 -11.55
N LYS A 339 3.53 1.70 -10.73
CA LYS A 339 4.80 1.57 -10.00
C LYS A 339 4.84 0.37 -9.07
N TRP A 340 3.72 0.04 -8.45
CA TRP A 340 3.65 -1.10 -7.53
C TRP A 340 3.65 -2.44 -8.28
N PHE A 341 2.85 -2.56 -9.33
CA PHE A 341 2.60 -3.83 -10.01
C PHE A 341 3.49 -4.09 -11.23
N VAL A 342 4.00 -3.06 -11.89
CA VAL A 342 4.79 -3.19 -13.12
C VAL A 342 6.24 -2.79 -12.93
N TYR A 343 6.50 -1.47 -12.89
CA TYR A 343 7.87 -0.95 -12.83
C TYR A 343 7.94 0.49 -12.32
N GLU A 344 9.07 0.87 -11.69
CA GLU A 344 9.26 2.21 -11.13
C GLU A 344 9.18 3.33 -12.19
N ASN A 345 9.76 3.11 -13.37
CA ASN A 345 9.66 4.06 -14.47
C ASN A 345 8.36 3.81 -15.23
N ILE A 346 7.44 4.77 -15.17
CA ILE A 346 6.13 4.65 -15.79
C ILE A 346 6.20 4.81 -17.30
N ASP A 347 5.42 4.00 -18.03
CA ASP A 347 5.01 4.29 -19.40
C ASP A 347 3.79 5.19 -19.35
N GLN A 348 3.96 6.46 -19.70
CA GLN A 348 2.91 7.45 -19.57
C GLN A 348 1.72 7.16 -20.50
N SER A 349 1.97 6.59 -21.68
CA SER A 349 0.90 6.22 -22.62
C SER A 349 0.00 5.15 -22.03
N PHE A 350 0.61 4.10 -21.48
CA PHE A 350 -0.11 3.00 -20.84
C PHE A 350 -0.84 3.46 -19.56
N VAL A 351 -0.21 4.31 -18.76
CA VAL A 351 -0.84 4.90 -17.57
C VAL A 351 -2.06 5.77 -17.95
N ASN A 352 -2.00 6.53 -19.04
CA ASN A 352 -3.13 7.31 -19.52
C ASN A 352 -4.30 6.41 -19.96
N GLU A 353 -4.03 5.24 -20.56
CA GLU A 353 -5.08 4.26 -20.87
C GLU A 353 -5.71 3.68 -19.60
N MET A 354 -4.89 3.29 -18.61
CA MET A 354 -5.40 2.87 -17.30
C MET A 354 -6.28 3.94 -16.66
N ALA A 355 -5.87 5.21 -16.73
CA ALA A 355 -6.62 6.35 -16.18
C ALA A 355 -7.96 6.57 -16.90
N ASN A 356 -7.99 6.40 -18.23
CA ASN A 356 -9.24 6.47 -18.99
C ASN A 356 -10.21 5.35 -18.60
N ILE A 357 -9.71 4.12 -18.39
CA ILE A 357 -10.52 3.00 -17.91
C ILE A 357 -11.05 3.29 -16.50
N LEU A 358 -10.21 3.77 -15.58
CA LEU A 358 -10.62 4.11 -14.22
C LEU A 358 -11.75 5.14 -14.22
N ARG A 359 -11.62 6.22 -15.01
CA ARG A 359 -12.65 7.28 -15.13
C ARG A 359 -13.93 6.79 -15.77
N SER A 360 -13.84 6.04 -16.88
CA SER A 360 -15.01 5.52 -17.60
C SER A 360 -15.81 4.50 -16.78
N ASN A 361 -15.20 3.90 -15.77
CA ASN A 361 -15.83 3.01 -14.80
C ASN A 361 -16.10 3.69 -13.45
N ASN A 362 -16.26 5.01 -13.42
CA ASN A 362 -16.59 5.78 -12.21
C ASN A 362 -15.65 5.50 -11.03
N TYR A 363 -14.35 5.37 -11.30
CA TYR A 363 -13.32 5.07 -10.32
C TYR A 363 -13.38 3.67 -9.68
N GLU A 364 -14.07 2.69 -10.32
CA GLU A 364 -13.95 1.29 -9.95
C GLU A 364 -12.54 0.77 -10.29
N ILE A 365 -11.84 0.22 -9.28
CA ILE A 365 -10.44 -0.21 -9.42
C ILE A 365 -10.33 -1.54 -10.16
N LYS A 366 -11.27 -2.46 -9.92
CA LYS A 366 -11.23 -3.82 -10.49
C LYS A 366 -11.09 -3.84 -12.02
N PRO A 367 -11.87 -3.08 -12.82
CA PRO A 367 -11.70 -3.04 -14.27
C PRO A 367 -10.32 -2.56 -14.71
N THR A 368 -9.74 -1.59 -14.00
CA THR A 368 -8.40 -1.08 -14.29
C THR A 368 -7.33 -2.15 -13.99
N MET A 369 -7.48 -2.90 -12.91
CA MET A 369 -6.59 -4.01 -12.58
C MET A 369 -6.73 -5.17 -13.56
N GLU A 370 -7.94 -5.47 -14.01
CA GLU A 370 -8.18 -6.50 -15.04
C GLU A 370 -7.48 -6.12 -16.35
N PHE A 371 -7.65 -4.87 -16.82
CA PHE A 371 -6.93 -4.35 -17.97
C PHE A 371 -5.41 -4.48 -17.80
N LEU A 372 -4.87 -4.04 -16.67
CA LEU A 372 -3.45 -4.13 -16.39
C LEU A 372 -2.95 -5.57 -16.46
N LEU A 373 -3.57 -6.47 -15.70
CA LEU A 373 -3.10 -7.84 -15.49
C LEU A 373 -3.36 -8.78 -16.69
N THR A 374 -4.15 -8.34 -17.68
CA THR A 374 -4.36 -9.09 -18.95
C THR A 374 -3.60 -8.50 -20.13
N SER A 375 -2.91 -7.37 -19.96
CA SER A 375 -2.23 -6.65 -21.04
C SER A 375 -0.92 -7.32 -21.48
N ASN A 376 -0.59 -7.23 -22.75
CA ASN A 376 0.73 -7.59 -23.27
C ASN A 376 1.84 -6.75 -22.63
N HIS A 377 1.52 -5.52 -22.27
CA HIS A 377 2.44 -4.62 -21.59
C HIS A 377 2.91 -5.21 -20.25
N PHE A 378 1.98 -5.66 -19.39
CA PHE A 378 2.30 -6.28 -18.09
C PHE A 378 3.19 -7.52 -18.26
N PHE A 379 2.89 -8.37 -19.25
CA PHE A 379 3.64 -9.60 -19.47
C PHE A 379 4.93 -9.44 -20.28
N ASN A 380 5.30 -8.23 -20.67
CA ASN A 380 6.55 -8.00 -21.38
C ASN A 380 7.74 -8.56 -20.56
N PRO A 381 8.59 -9.41 -21.16
CA PRO A 381 9.73 -10.03 -20.49
C PRO A 381 10.66 -9.06 -19.77
N ILE A 382 10.72 -7.78 -20.20
CA ILE A 382 11.55 -6.74 -19.60
C ILE A 382 11.17 -6.45 -18.14
N PHE A 383 9.89 -6.64 -17.76
CA PHE A 383 9.40 -6.41 -16.42
C PHE A 383 9.55 -7.63 -15.49
N ARG A 384 9.97 -8.77 -16.04
CA ARG A 384 10.16 -9.99 -15.24
C ARG A 384 11.35 -9.83 -14.30
N GLY A 385 11.09 -9.82 -13.00
CA GLY A 385 12.12 -9.63 -11.97
C GLY A 385 12.71 -8.20 -11.90
N ALA A 386 12.14 -7.23 -12.60
CA ALA A 386 12.63 -5.86 -12.62
C ALA A 386 12.28 -5.06 -11.35
N ASN A 387 11.18 -5.41 -10.66
CA ASN A 387 10.77 -4.73 -9.43
C ASN A 387 11.52 -5.26 -8.21
N ILE A 388 11.92 -4.35 -7.34
CA ILE A 388 12.41 -4.68 -6.00
C ILE A 388 11.20 -5.03 -5.13
N GLN A 389 11.20 -6.24 -4.57
CA GLN A 389 10.13 -6.64 -3.65
C GLN A 389 10.13 -5.74 -2.42
N ASN A 390 8.95 -5.31 -1.98
CA ASN A 390 8.84 -4.63 -0.71
C ASN A 390 9.27 -5.55 0.46
N PRO A 391 9.77 -5.00 1.57
CA PRO A 391 10.29 -5.77 2.68
C PRO A 391 9.30 -6.78 3.27
N ASN A 392 8.01 -6.43 3.35
CA ASN A 392 6.98 -7.33 3.86
C ASN A 392 6.77 -8.53 2.91
N SER A 393 6.61 -8.27 1.61
CA SER A 393 6.47 -9.35 0.62
C SER A 393 7.72 -10.23 0.54
N LEU A 394 8.91 -9.67 0.71
CA LEU A 394 10.15 -10.45 0.75
C LEU A 394 10.18 -11.38 1.97
N LEU A 395 9.95 -10.84 3.17
CA LEU A 395 10.06 -11.57 4.42
C LEU A 395 8.95 -12.64 4.54
N LEU A 396 7.69 -12.22 4.44
CA LEU A 396 6.54 -13.11 4.60
C LEU A 396 6.42 -14.10 3.43
N GLY A 397 6.71 -13.63 2.22
CA GLY A 397 6.72 -14.49 1.03
C GLY A 397 7.83 -15.55 1.05
N THR A 398 8.97 -15.27 1.69
CA THR A 398 10.03 -16.27 1.89
C THR A 398 9.56 -17.37 2.84
N ILE A 399 8.91 -17.02 3.94
CA ILE A 399 8.35 -17.97 4.91
C ILE A 399 7.34 -18.90 4.21
N LYS A 400 6.43 -18.34 3.43
CA LYS A 400 5.41 -19.09 2.68
C LYS A 400 6.05 -20.04 1.65
N ARG A 401 6.95 -19.53 0.78
CA ARG A 401 7.61 -20.33 -0.27
C ARG A 401 8.44 -21.48 0.28
N LEU A 402 9.10 -21.27 1.43
CA LEU A 402 9.90 -22.30 2.07
C LEU A 402 9.09 -23.24 2.97
N LYS A 403 7.77 -23.09 3.01
CA LYS A 403 6.84 -23.85 3.85
C LYS A 403 7.27 -23.85 5.34
N MET A 404 7.70 -22.67 5.82
CA MET A 404 8.19 -22.48 7.18
C MET A 404 7.09 -21.96 8.13
N GLN A 405 5.82 -22.01 7.75
CA GLN A 405 4.68 -21.45 8.48
C GLN A 405 4.49 -22.06 9.87
N ASN A 406 4.88 -23.34 10.04
CA ASN A 406 4.77 -24.07 11.30
C ASN A 406 5.90 -23.73 12.31
N GLN A 407 6.79 -22.82 11.98
CA GLN A 407 7.86 -22.37 12.88
C GLN A 407 7.33 -21.23 13.76
N ASN A 408 7.53 -21.34 15.06
CA ASN A 408 7.16 -20.27 15.99
C ASN A 408 8.19 -19.13 15.90
N TYR A 409 7.90 -18.09 15.14
CA TYR A 409 8.76 -16.91 15.05
C TYR A 409 8.39 -15.90 16.12
N PRO A 410 9.33 -15.45 16.95
CA PRO A 410 9.09 -14.37 17.89
C PRO A 410 8.65 -13.10 17.15
N ASN A 411 7.64 -12.40 17.64
CA ASN A 411 7.20 -11.12 17.07
C ASN A 411 8.33 -10.11 16.87
N GLN A 412 9.29 -10.09 17.82
CA GLN A 412 10.50 -9.27 17.72
C GLN A 412 11.35 -9.54 16.46
N PHE A 413 11.30 -10.76 15.91
CA PHE A 413 12.01 -11.07 14.66
C PHE A 413 11.42 -10.26 13.50
N PHE A 414 10.10 -10.23 13.37
CA PHE A 414 9.42 -9.48 12.32
C PHE A 414 9.61 -7.98 12.49
N ASP A 415 9.37 -7.46 13.69
CA ASP A 415 9.46 -6.04 13.98
C ASP A 415 10.88 -5.50 13.72
N LYS A 416 11.91 -6.22 14.17
CA LYS A 416 13.31 -5.83 13.91
C LYS A 416 13.68 -5.92 12.44
N SER A 417 13.21 -6.97 11.74
CA SER A 417 13.49 -7.14 10.31
C SER A 417 12.80 -6.08 9.47
N GLN A 418 11.53 -5.77 9.75
CA GLN A 418 10.76 -4.74 9.08
C GLN A 418 11.34 -3.35 9.34
N ASN A 419 11.72 -3.04 10.59
CA ASN A 419 12.40 -1.79 10.94
C ASN A 419 13.74 -1.64 10.22
N PHE A 420 14.54 -2.71 10.18
CA PHE A 420 15.83 -2.70 9.51
C PHE A 420 15.70 -2.49 7.99
N LEU A 421 14.65 -3.04 7.39
CA LEU A 421 14.34 -2.90 5.97
C LEU A 421 13.54 -1.62 5.64
N GLY A 422 13.20 -0.82 6.65
CA GLY A 422 12.55 0.47 6.45
C GLY A 422 11.04 0.40 6.14
N MET A 423 10.36 -0.70 6.47
CA MET A 423 8.91 -0.85 6.23
C MET A 423 8.24 -1.61 7.37
N THR A 424 7.98 -0.92 8.46
CA THR A 424 7.15 -1.43 9.55
C THR A 424 5.66 -1.35 9.21
N MET A 425 4.92 -2.39 9.63
CA MET A 425 3.44 -2.35 9.59
C MET A 425 2.97 -1.51 10.80
N PHE A 426 2.32 -0.38 10.54
CA PHE A 426 1.79 0.61 11.52
C PHE A 426 2.86 1.36 12.32
#